data_ee006adce8b000a6eba5b2899acfd50a
#
_entry.id   ee006adce8b000a6eba5b2899acfd50a
#
_cell.length_a   1.000
_cell.length_b   1.000
_cell.length_c   1.000
_cell.angle_alpha   90.00
_cell.angle_beta   90.00
_cell.angle_gamma   90.00
#
_symmetry.space_group_name_H-M   'P 1'
#
loop_
_entity.id
_entity.type
_entity.pdbx_description
1 polymer ?
#
loop_
_entity_poly.entity_id
_entity_poly.type
_entity_poly.pdbx_seq_one_letter_code
_entity_poly.pdbx_strand_id
1 'polypeptide(L)'
;MTGADKRDSCGDRPKADRNLMSNKTISLTTSGGLIEGECDPKFDGVLQTFVENFEKRDELGASLCISLEGRTIVDLWGGKVAPGGAPWSRDTISVVFSATKGASALCAHMAADRGLLDFDAPVIRYWPAFGQAGKEAALTSMMLDHSVGLPHLRAPLKKGAFYDYDHMIGLLEREEPFWRPGTRNGYHGVTSAWTVGEMVHRSTGKRLGKFFRDEVATPLGIDFWIGLPAEHEPRVAPMIFAPVTDEVRNSRISQAATDEKDSATHYFMFNNGGFNPNSREAHAAEIGSATGISNARGLAGLYAPLANGGELNGLRLVSRDAVTRMSLCSIATHEDVTLRIPTRFSLGFMKAMDNRGLENAAHCSLIISDPAFGHVGAGGSIGFADPASRMSFGYTMNRMGFGILMNDRGQSLIDAAYRALGYRSDAGGVWIDSNR
;
A
#
# COMPACT_ATOMS: atom_id res chain seq x y z
N MET A 1 -22.77 -54.73 6.46
CA MET A 1 -22.93 -53.75 7.53
C MET A 1 -21.98 -52.60 7.17
N THR A 2 -22.36 -51.78 6.27
CA THR A 2 -22.94 -50.41 6.33
C THR A 2 -22.23 -49.49 7.34
N GLY A 3 -21.25 -48.75 6.89
CA GLY A 3 -20.62 -47.62 7.56
C GLY A 3 -20.74 -46.39 6.68
N ALA A 4 -21.61 -45.47 7.07
CA ALA A 4 -22.05 -44.31 6.32
C ALA A 4 -20.98 -43.24 6.20
N ASP A 5 -20.81 -42.82 4.99
CA ASP A 5 -20.09 -41.64 4.53
C ASP A 5 -20.81 -40.35 5.06
N LYS A 6 -20.25 -39.67 6.05
CA LYS A 6 -20.67 -38.36 6.47
C LYS A 6 -19.94 -37.32 5.65
N ARG A 7 -20.55 -36.90 4.55
CA ARG A 7 -20.19 -35.65 3.86
C ARG A 7 -20.58 -34.48 4.76
N ASP A 8 -19.58 -33.77 5.28
CA ASP A 8 -19.76 -32.46 5.91
C ASP A 8 -20.27 -31.48 4.85
N SER A 9 -21.57 -31.22 4.92
CA SER A 9 -22.21 -30.11 4.20
C SER A 9 -21.73 -28.80 4.81
N CYS A 10 -20.76 -28.16 4.16
CA CYS A 10 -20.45 -26.76 4.42
C CYS A 10 -21.69 -25.94 4.03
N GLY A 11 -22.46 -25.54 5.05
CA GLY A 11 -23.71 -24.82 4.89
C GLY A 11 -23.54 -23.54 4.07
N ASP A 12 -24.31 -23.46 3.00
CA ASP A 12 -24.57 -22.21 2.27
C ASP A 12 -25.07 -21.16 3.26
N ARG A 13 -24.21 -20.18 3.61
CA ARG A 13 -24.63 -19.05 4.42
C ARG A 13 -25.62 -18.24 3.57
N PRO A 14 -26.73 -17.76 4.14
CA PRO A 14 -27.68 -16.94 3.41
C PRO A 14 -26.93 -15.73 2.84
N LYS A 15 -27.02 -15.52 1.54
CA LYS A 15 -26.61 -14.28 0.88
C LYS A 15 -27.38 -13.15 1.56
N ALA A 16 -26.70 -12.36 2.38
CA ALA A 16 -27.31 -11.14 2.91
C ALA A 16 -27.77 -10.33 1.71
N ASP A 17 -29.06 -10.10 1.63
CA ASP A 17 -29.70 -9.23 0.64
C ASP A 17 -29.16 -7.81 0.84
N ARG A 18 -28.00 -7.53 0.28
CA ARG A 18 -27.40 -6.20 0.27
C ARG A 18 -28.05 -5.47 -0.90
N ASN A 19 -29.20 -4.84 -0.63
CA ASN A 19 -29.89 -3.94 -1.56
C ASN A 19 -28.96 -2.76 -1.91
N LEU A 20 -28.03 -2.98 -2.83
CA LEU A 20 -27.23 -1.92 -3.44
C LEU A 20 -28.13 -1.24 -4.48
N MET A 21 -28.44 0.02 -4.24
CA MET A 21 -29.19 0.84 -5.19
C MET A 21 -28.29 1.20 -6.40
N SER A 22 -28.88 1.80 -7.45
CA SER A 22 -28.09 2.41 -8.52
C SER A 22 -27.32 3.60 -7.93
N ASN A 23 -26.03 3.73 -8.31
CA ASN A 23 -25.22 4.88 -7.91
C ASN A 23 -25.87 6.18 -8.36
N LYS A 24 -25.81 7.21 -7.51
CA LYS A 24 -26.18 8.59 -7.85
C LYS A 24 -24.99 9.27 -8.48
N THR A 25 -25.21 10.02 -9.55
CA THR A 25 -24.23 10.96 -10.11
C THR A 25 -24.01 12.13 -9.16
N ILE A 26 -22.77 12.45 -8.90
CA ILE A 26 -22.34 13.51 -8.00
C ILE A 26 -21.71 14.65 -8.81
N SER A 27 -22.11 15.89 -8.49
CA SER A 27 -21.48 17.12 -8.97
C SER A 27 -21.73 18.20 -7.91
N LEU A 28 -20.73 18.47 -7.07
CA LEU A 28 -20.83 19.37 -5.92
C LEU A 28 -19.70 20.39 -5.94
N THR A 29 -20.01 21.65 -5.76
CA THR A 29 -19.01 22.73 -5.59
C THR A 29 -18.68 22.91 -4.12
N THR A 30 -17.41 22.89 -3.77
CA THR A 30 -16.86 23.12 -2.42
C THR A 30 -15.87 24.28 -2.45
N SER A 31 -15.41 24.71 -1.28
CA SER A 31 -14.31 25.70 -1.18
C SER A 31 -13.00 25.20 -1.82
N GLY A 32 -12.77 23.89 -1.83
CA GLY A 32 -11.60 23.23 -2.44
C GLY A 32 -11.71 23.03 -3.96
N GLY A 33 -12.89 23.17 -4.54
CA GLY A 33 -13.15 22.95 -5.97
C GLY A 33 -14.38 22.09 -6.24
N LEU A 34 -14.52 21.63 -7.48
CA LEU A 34 -15.58 20.74 -7.91
C LEU A 34 -15.28 19.31 -7.45
N ILE A 35 -16.28 18.62 -6.93
CA ILE A 35 -16.27 17.17 -6.65
C ILE A 35 -17.26 16.52 -7.59
N GLU A 36 -16.81 15.50 -8.30
CA GLU A 36 -17.61 14.74 -9.27
C GLU A 36 -17.50 13.24 -9.02
N GLY A 37 -18.38 12.48 -9.64
CA GLY A 37 -18.32 11.02 -9.62
C GLY A 37 -19.67 10.36 -9.42
N GLU A 38 -19.62 9.21 -8.74
CA GLU A 38 -20.78 8.38 -8.43
C GLU A 38 -20.68 7.80 -7.02
N CYS A 39 -21.82 7.70 -6.33
CA CYS A 39 -21.90 7.14 -4.98
C CYS A 39 -23.22 6.37 -4.79
N ASP A 40 -23.14 5.14 -4.27
CA ASP A 40 -24.32 4.41 -3.81
C ASP A 40 -24.90 5.13 -2.58
N PRO A 41 -26.21 5.40 -2.52
CA PRO A 41 -26.85 6.11 -1.39
C PRO A 41 -26.55 5.53 -0.01
N LYS A 42 -26.31 4.24 0.10
CA LYS A 42 -25.89 3.60 1.35
C LYS A 42 -24.55 4.14 1.87
N PHE A 43 -23.72 4.70 0.97
CA PHE A 43 -22.40 5.27 1.24
C PHE A 43 -22.42 6.81 1.27
N ASP A 44 -23.58 7.46 1.41
CA ASP A 44 -23.69 8.93 1.51
C ASP A 44 -22.76 9.49 2.62
N GLY A 45 -22.55 8.77 3.73
CA GLY A 45 -21.60 9.16 4.78
C GLY A 45 -20.14 9.22 4.30
N VAL A 46 -19.77 8.40 3.33
CA VAL A 46 -18.44 8.44 2.69
C VAL A 46 -18.33 9.69 1.81
N LEU A 47 -19.37 9.99 1.01
CA LEU A 47 -19.44 11.22 0.21
C LEU A 47 -19.30 12.48 1.09
N GLN A 48 -20.06 12.54 2.20
CA GLN A 48 -19.97 13.68 3.15
C GLN A 48 -18.54 13.82 3.71
N THR A 49 -17.92 12.70 4.10
CA THR A 49 -16.55 12.71 4.62
C THR A 49 -15.53 13.16 3.56
N PHE A 50 -15.73 12.76 2.29
CA PHE A 50 -14.88 13.22 1.18
C PHE A 50 -15.02 14.73 0.96
N VAL A 51 -16.24 15.28 1.00
CA VAL A 51 -16.49 16.74 0.96
C VAL A 51 -15.80 17.44 2.13
N GLU A 52 -15.95 16.91 3.35
CA GLU A 52 -15.33 17.50 4.55
C GLU A 52 -13.80 17.53 4.48
N ASN A 53 -13.15 16.62 3.76
CA ASN A 53 -11.71 16.68 3.56
C ASN A 53 -11.31 17.97 2.85
N PHE A 54 -12.07 18.41 1.84
CA PHE A 54 -11.82 19.68 1.12
C PHE A 54 -12.19 20.92 1.93
N GLU A 55 -13.21 20.83 2.78
CA GLU A 55 -13.70 21.98 3.54
C GLU A 55 -12.98 22.20 4.87
N LYS A 56 -12.52 21.10 5.52
CA LYS A 56 -12.08 21.11 6.92
C LYS A 56 -10.69 20.52 7.14
N ARG A 57 -10.13 19.72 6.20
CA ARG A 57 -8.88 18.97 6.40
C ARG A 57 -7.81 19.29 5.35
N ASP A 58 -7.91 20.45 4.72
CA ASP A 58 -6.92 20.99 3.76
C ASP A 58 -6.60 20.02 2.61
N GLU A 59 -7.61 19.29 2.09
CA GLU A 59 -7.46 18.52 0.87
C GLU A 59 -7.32 19.45 -0.34
N LEU A 60 -6.40 19.13 -1.27
CA LEU A 60 -6.21 19.94 -2.48
C LEU A 60 -6.79 19.27 -3.71
N GLY A 61 -6.36 18.10 -4.02
CA GLY A 61 -6.85 17.27 -5.09
C GLY A 61 -6.78 15.81 -4.68
N ALA A 62 -7.86 15.06 -4.90
CA ALA A 62 -7.95 13.66 -4.46
C ALA A 62 -8.92 12.85 -5.32
N SER A 63 -8.80 11.54 -5.24
CA SER A 63 -9.79 10.58 -5.69
C SER A 63 -10.00 9.46 -4.68
N LEU A 64 -11.22 8.90 -4.65
CA LEU A 64 -11.64 7.80 -3.79
C LEU A 64 -12.42 6.79 -4.61
N CYS A 65 -12.08 5.51 -4.49
CA CYS A 65 -12.84 4.43 -5.10
C CYS A 65 -13.04 3.29 -4.11
N ILE A 66 -14.27 2.80 -3.99
CA ILE A 66 -14.63 1.64 -3.18
C ILE A 66 -15.38 0.65 -4.05
N SER A 67 -14.96 -0.60 -4.03
CA SER A 67 -15.68 -1.70 -4.66
C SER A 67 -16.15 -2.68 -3.58
N LEU A 68 -17.36 -3.19 -3.75
CA LEU A 68 -17.95 -4.21 -2.90
C LEU A 68 -18.36 -5.38 -3.79
N GLU A 69 -17.86 -6.58 -3.47
CA GLU A 69 -18.12 -7.79 -4.28
C GLU A 69 -17.75 -7.62 -5.76
N GLY A 70 -16.71 -6.81 -6.05
CA GLY A 70 -16.25 -6.50 -7.40
C GLY A 70 -17.04 -5.41 -8.13
N ARG A 71 -18.13 -4.89 -7.56
CA ARG A 71 -18.89 -3.75 -8.09
C ARG A 71 -18.41 -2.44 -7.48
N THR A 72 -18.10 -1.44 -8.29
CA THR A 72 -17.80 -0.08 -7.82
C THR A 72 -19.06 0.55 -7.23
N ILE A 73 -18.98 0.97 -5.97
CA ILE A 73 -20.06 1.60 -5.20
C ILE A 73 -19.76 3.06 -4.87
N VAL A 74 -18.49 3.45 -4.85
CA VAL A 74 -18.05 4.84 -4.73
C VAL A 74 -16.93 5.05 -5.75
N ASP A 75 -17.04 6.08 -6.58
CA ASP A 75 -16.00 6.58 -7.49
C ASP A 75 -16.08 8.10 -7.49
N LEU A 76 -15.24 8.76 -6.70
CA LEU A 76 -15.24 10.19 -6.48
C LEU A 76 -13.88 10.79 -6.81
N TRP A 77 -13.86 11.99 -7.38
CA TRP A 77 -12.66 12.79 -7.59
C TRP A 77 -13.00 14.27 -7.45
N GLY A 78 -12.01 15.08 -7.10
CA GLY A 78 -12.28 16.52 -7.00
C GLY A 78 -11.08 17.33 -6.55
N GLY A 79 -11.31 18.65 -6.46
CA GLY A 79 -10.31 19.62 -6.09
C GLY A 79 -9.43 20.06 -7.27
N LYS A 80 -8.12 20.25 -7.03
CA LYS A 80 -7.18 20.82 -8.00
C LYS A 80 -5.86 20.06 -8.05
N VAL A 81 -5.22 20.04 -9.23
CA VAL A 81 -3.90 19.41 -9.42
C VAL A 81 -2.76 20.18 -8.77
N ALA A 82 -2.95 21.50 -8.50
CA ALA A 82 -2.01 22.36 -7.78
C ALA A 82 -2.77 23.55 -7.19
N PRO A 83 -2.21 24.29 -6.20
CA PRO A 83 -2.80 25.54 -5.72
C PRO A 83 -3.01 26.53 -6.87
N GLY A 84 -4.26 26.96 -7.08
CA GLY A 84 -4.62 27.82 -8.22
C GLY A 84 -4.58 27.15 -9.60
N GLY A 85 -4.29 25.84 -9.66
CA GLY A 85 -4.15 25.07 -10.88
C GLY A 85 -5.48 24.58 -11.47
N ALA A 86 -5.36 23.72 -12.50
CA ALA A 86 -6.50 23.08 -13.16
C ALA A 86 -7.29 22.18 -12.20
N PRO A 87 -8.57 21.94 -12.48
CA PRO A 87 -9.36 20.95 -11.74
C PRO A 87 -8.72 19.55 -11.79
N TRP A 88 -8.85 18.81 -10.68
CA TRP A 88 -8.58 17.38 -10.67
C TRP A 88 -9.63 16.66 -11.50
N SER A 89 -9.21 15.93 -12.51
CA SER A 89 -10.11 15.20 -13.40
C SER A 89 -10.22 13.73 -13.00
N ARG A 90 -11.18 13.03 -13.60
CA ARG A 90 -11.38 11.59 -13.45
C ARG A 90 -10.11 10.79 -13.72
N ASP A 91 -9.31 11.21 -14.70
CA ASP A 91 -8.13 10.51 -15.18
C ASP A 91 -6.81 11.09 -14.67
N THR A 92 -6.87 12.02 -13.72
CA THR A 92 -5.68 12.49 -12.99
C THR A 92 -5.08 11.32 -12.21
N ILE A 93 -3.75 11.19 -12.30
CA ILE A 93 -2.96 10.21 -11.56
C ILE A 93 -1.93 10.93 -10.69
N SER A 94 -1.48 10.28 -9.63
CA SER A 94 -0.47 10.83 -8.72
C SER A 94 0.47 9.74 -8.21
N VAL A 95 1.63 10.14 -7.71
CA VAL A 95 2.54 9.21 -7.03
C VAL A 95 1.87 8.70 -5.75
N VAL A 96 1.78 7.37 -5.61
CA VAL A 96 1.12 6.74 -4.45
C VAL A 96 2.11 6.24 -3.40
N PHE A 97 3.40 6.58 -3.56
CA PHE A 97 4.47 6.19 -2.65
C PHE A 97 4.39 4.70 -2.23
N SER A 98 4.46 4.42 -0.93
CA SER A 98 4.51 3.05 -0.43
C SER A 98 3.24 2.21 -0.68
N ALA A 99 2.11 2.81 -1.10
CA ALA A 99 0.98 2.02 -1.61
C ALA A 99 1.38 1.16 -2.84
N THR A 100 2.48 1.51 -3.52
CA THR A 100 3.13 0.70 -4.57
C THR A 100 3.53 -0.69 -4.09
N LYS A 101 3.90 -0.84 -2.81
CA LYS A 101 4.34 -2.13 -2.26
C LYS A 101 3.30 -3.23 -2.38
N GLY A 102 2.02 -2.86 -2.31
CA GLY A 102 0.94 -3.83 -2.53
C GLY A 102 0.96 -4.45 -3.93
N ALA A 103 1.28 -3.66 -4.96
CA ALA A 103 1.47 -4.18 -6.32
C ALA A 103 2.69 -5.09 -6.42
N SER A 104 3.81 -4.70 -5.82
CA SER A 104 5.03 -5.52 -5.79
C SER A 104 4.86 -6.83 -5.03
N ALA A 105 4.17 -6.77 -3.88
CA ALA A 105 3.83 -7.95 -3.10
C ALA A 105 2.92 -8.91 -3.89
N LEU A 106 1.88 -8.38 -4.55
CA LEU A 106 1.01 -9.20 -5.40
C LEU A 106 1.83 -9.93 -6.48
N CYS A 107 2.77 -9.24 -7.15
CA CYS A 107 3.64 -9.88 -8.16
C CYS A 107 4.46 -11.05 -7.55
N ALA A 108 5.02 -10.87 -6.35
CA ALA A 108 5.75 -11.93 -5.65
C ALA A 108 4.83 -13.10 -5.27
N HIS A 109 3.62 -12.82 -4.78
CA HIS A 109 2.62 -13.85 -4.48
C HIS A 109 2.13 -14.58 -5.74
N MET A 110 1.98 -13.90 -6.87
CA MET A 110 1.66 -14.54 -8.15
C MET A 110 2.78 -15.48 -8.61
N ALA A 111 4.05 -15.04 -8.47
CA ALA A 111 5.21 -15.90 -8.76
C ALA A 111 5.23 -17.13 -7.85
N ALA A 112 4.92 -16.96 -6.56
CA ALA A 112 4.86 -18.07 -5.60
C ALA A 112 3.68 -19.03 -5.89
N ASP A 113 2.52 -18.50 -6.19
CA ASP A 113 1.32 -19.30 -6.51
C ASP A 113 1.48 -20.13 -7.79
N ARG A 114 2.34 -19.65 -8.70
CA ARG A 114 2.75 -20.36 -9.93
C ARG A 114 3.92 -21.33 -9.72
N GLY A 115 4.43 -21.49 -8.49
CA GLY A 115 5.57 -22.37 -8.17
C GLY A 115 6.93 -21.84 -8.66
N LEU A 116 7.02 -20.58 -9.09
CA LEU A 116 8.26 -19.95 -9.57
C LEU A 116 9.10 -19.37 -8.43
N LEU A 117 8.47 -19.03 -7.32
CA LEU A 117 9.08 -18.48 -6.11
C LEU A 117 8.62 -19.27 -4.90
N ASP A 118 9.53 -19.56 -3.98
CA ASP A 118 9.24 -20.23 -2.72
C ASP A 118 9.63 -19.29 -1.57
N PHE A 119 8.66 -18.90 -0.74
CA PHE A 119 8.89 -17.96 0.36
C PHE A 119 9.73 -18.54 1.49
N ASP A 120 9.76 -19.86 1.63
CA ASP A 120 10.55 -20.57 2.64
C ASP A 120 11.95 -20.94 2.13
N ALA A 121 12.22 -20.70 0.84
CA ALA A 121 13.54 -20.97 0.27
C ALA A 121 14.54 -19.84 0.63
N PRO A 122 15.83 -20.19 0.80
CA PRO A 122 16.88 -19.18 0.90
C PRO A 122 16.92 -18.28 -0.35
N VAL A 123 17.15 -16.98 -0.15
CA VAL A 123 17.28 -15.99 -1.26
C VAL A 123 18.34 -16.40 -2.26
N ILE A 124 19.44 -16.98 -1.81
CA ILE A 124 20.56 -17.43 -2.66
C ILE A 124 20.15 -18.47 -3.70
N ARG A 125 19.03 -19.15 -3.54
CA ARG A 125 18.49 -20.05 -4.57
C ARG A 125 18.13 -19.30 -5.86
N TYR A 126 17.71 -18.07 -5.77
CA TYR A 126 17.29 -17.20 -6.88
C TYR A 126 18.34 -16.13 -7.16
N TRP A 127 18.97 -15.61 -6.12
CA TRP A 127 19.93 -14.52 -6.15
C TRP A 127 21.25 -14.89 -5.44
N PRO A 128 22.13 -15.70 -6.07
CA PRO A 128 23.37 -16.19 -5.43
C PRO A 128 24.29 -15.09 -4.91
N ALA A 129 24.43 -13.98 -5.65
CA ALA A 129 25.29 -12.85 -5.26
C ALA A 129 24.81 -12.12 -4.00
N PHE A 130 23.56 -12.31 -3.57
CA PHE A 130 23.02 -11.77 -2.31
C PHE A 130 23.64 -12.45 -1.08
N GLY A 131 24.06 -13.70 -1.20
CA GLY A 131 24.60 -14.53 -0.12
C GLY A 131 26.02 -14.14 0.30
N GLN A 132 26.16 -12.94 0.83
CA GLN A 132 27.41 -12.41 1.36
C GLN A 132 27.11 -11.45 2.52
N ALA A 133 28.14 -11.07 3.29
CA ALA A 133 28.05 -10.12 4.41
C ALA A 133 27.00 -10.54 5.48
N GLY A 134 26.87 -11.85 5.75
CA GLY A 134 25.94 -12.37 6.78
C GLY A 134 24.49 -12.58 6.31
N LYS A 135 24.23 -12.60 5.00
CA LYS A 135 22.91 -12.77 4.40
C LYS A 135 22.64 -14.17 3.83
N GLU A 136 23.58 -15.11 3.99
CA GLU A 136 23.56 -16.45 3.37
C GLU A 136 22.31 -17.26 3.75
N ALA A 137 21.80 -17.07 4.97
CA ALA A 137 20.62 -17.77 5.50
C ALA A 137 19.33 -16.98 5.37
N ALA A 138 19.32 -15.82 4.67
CA ALA A 138 18.11 -15.03 4.50
C ALA A 138 17.06 -15.79 3.66
N LEU A 139 15.82 -15.87 4.15
CA LEU A 139 14.70 -16.47 3.41
C LEU A 139 14.00 -15.43 2.53
N THR A 140 13.37 -15.90 1.48
CA THR A 140 12.60 -15.07 0.54
C THR A 140 11.47 -14.29 1.24
N SER A 141 10.78 -14.91 2.20
CA SER A 141 9.75 -14.26 3.02
C SER A 141 10.25 -13.01 3.75
N MET A 142 11.52 -13.01 4.19
CA MET A 142 12.11 -11.89 4.92
C MET A 142 12.24 -10.62 4.08
N MET A 143 12.25 -10.74 2.73
CA MET A 143 12.20 -9.59 1.82
C MET A 143 10.85 -8.87 1.84
N LEU A 144 9.77 -9.63 2.13
CA LEU A 144 8.40 -9.15 2.11
C LEU A 144 7.93 -8.65 3.47
N ASP A 145 8.34 -9.28 4.57
CA ASP A 145 7.90 -8.92 5.92
C ASP A 145 8.83 -7.96 6.66
N HIS A 146 9.84 -7.43 5.96
CA HIS A 146 10.79 -6.45 6.50
C HIS A 146 11.74 -6.99 7.58
N SER A 147 11.99 -8.28 7.62
CA SER A 147 12.90 -8.89 8.61
C SER A 147 14.29 -9.22 8.06
N VAL A 148 14.56 -9.00 6.76
CA VAL A 148 15.87 -9.32 6.14
C VAL A 148 17.03 -8.45 6.62
N GLY A 149 16.77 -7.32 7.25
CA GLY A 149 17.81 -6.48 7.87
C GLY A 149 18.45 -5.44 6.93
N LEU A 150 17.84 -5.15 5.78
CA LEU A 150 18.34 -4.15 4.82
C LEU A 150 17.39 -2.95 4.66
N PRO A 151 16.99 -2.27 5.74
CA PRO A 151 16.03 -1.18 5.66
C PRO A 151 16.56 0.01 4.84
N HIS A 152 17.87 0.16 4.79
CA HIS A 152 18.57 1.16 3.99
C HIS A 152 20.02 0.75 3.71
N LEU A 153 20.79 1.66 3.08
CA LEU A 153 22.23 1.55 2.80
C LEU A 153 22.99 2.55 3.68
N ARG A 154 24.14 2.13 4.24
CA ARG A 154 25.00 3.02 5.05
C ARG A 154 25.84 3.94 4.18
N ALA A 155 26.34 3.41 3.05
CA ALA A 155 27.14 4.21 2.14
C ALA A 155 26.34 5.41 1.59
N PRO A 156 26.92 6.63 1.53
CA PRO A 156 26.28 7.79 0.93
C PRO A 156 25.85 7.50 -0.52
N LEU A 157 24.60 7.76 -0.84
CA LEU A 157 24.07 7.54 -2.17
C LEU A 157 24.43 8.70 -3.11
N LYS A 158 24.96 8.40 -4.28
CA LYS A 158 25.15 9.39 -5.35
C LYS A 158 23.79 9.97 -5.78
N LYS A 159 23.82 11.19 -6.33
CA LYS A 159 22.62 11.81 -6.90
C LYS A 159 21.98 10.90 -7.95
N GLY A 160 20.69 10.64 -7.84
CA GLY A 160 19.95 9.79 -8.78
C GLY A 160 20.17 8.28 -8.62
N ALA A 161 20.84 7.84 -7.52
CA ALA A 161 21.09 6.42 -7.29
C ALA A 161 19.83 5.55 -7.39
N PHE A 162 18.71 6.02 -6.87
CA PHE A 162 17.45 5.26 -6.90
C PHE A 162 16.90 5.02 -8.32
N TYR A 163 17.32 5.80 -9.31
CA TYR A 163 16.90 5.61 -10.72
C TYR A 163 17.77 4.60 -11.47
N ASP A 164 18.91 4.20 -10.90
CA ASP A 164 19.88 3.24 -11.46
C ASP A 164 19.66 1.87 -10.77
N TYR A 165 18.80 1.06 -11.37
CA TYR A 165 18.37 -0.22 -10.78
C TYR A 165 19.56 -1.15 -10.50
N ASP A 166 20.44 -1.35 -11.49
CA ASP A 166 21.55 -2.30 -11.37
C ASP A 166 22.61 -1.81 -10.37
N HIS A 167 22.80 -0.49 -10.27
CA HIS A 167 23.64 0.10 -9.22
C HIS A 167 23.09 -0.21 -7.82
N MET A 168 21.76 -0.04 -7.60
CA MET A 168 21.14 -0.34 -6.33
C MET A 168 21.20 -1.84 -5.97
N ILE A 169 21.02 -2.73 -6.96
CA ILE A 169 21.22 -4.18 -6.77
C ILE A 169 22.63 -4.47 -6.26
N GLY A 170 23.65 -3.93 -6.94
CA GLY A 170 25.05 -4.13 -6.54
C GLY A 170 25.39 -3.55 -5.15
N LEU A 171 24.73 -2.46 -4.73
CA LEU A 171 24.89 -1.94 -3.36
C LEU A 171 24.26 -2.90 -2.33
N LEU A 172 23.03 -3.37 -2.56
CA LEU A 172 22.32 -4.28 -1.65
C LEU A 172 23.02 -5.65 -1.53
N GLU A 173 23.65 -6.14 -2.58
CA GLU A 173 24.47 -7.35 -2.54
C GLU A 173 25.61 -7.22 -1.54
N ARG A 174 26.27 -6.07 -1.47
CA ARG A 174 27.43 -5.82 -0.60
C ARG A 174 27.08 -5.28 0.79
N GLU A 175 25.89 -4.72 0.97
CA GLU A 175 25.48 -4.15 2.26
C GLU A 175 25.41 -5.22 3.34
N GLU A 176 25.96 -4.92 4.50
CA GLU A 176 25.82 -5.72 5.70
C GLU A 176 24.45 -5.44 6.35
N PRO A 177 23.68 -6.47 6.78
CA PRO A 177 22.41 -6.23 7.44
C PRO A 177 22.55 -5.39 8.72
N PHE A 178 21.59 -4.53 9.01
CA PHE A 178 21.51 -3.78 10.27
C PHE A 178 21.21 -4.70 11.47
N TRP A 179 20.68 -5.86 11.21
CA TRP A 179 20.48 -6.96 12.17
C TRP A 179 20.54 -8.29 11.43
N ARG A 180 20.84 -9.36 12.16
CA ARG A 180 20.81 -10.71 11.61
C ARG A 180 19.43 -10.99 11.00
N PRO A 181 19.34 -11.42 9.72
CA PRO A 181 18.09 -11.73 9.07
C PRO A 181 17.15 -12.60 9.92
N GLY A 182 15.86 -12.22 10.00
CA GLY A 182 14.84 -12.92 10.76
C GLY A 182 14.81 -12.64 12.27
N THR A 183 15.72 -11.83 12.83
CA THR A 183 15.76 -11.60 14.29
C THR A 183 15.07 -10.31 14.74
N ARG A 184 14.82 -9.38 13.86
CA ARG A 184 14.14 -8.10 14.11
C ARG A 184 13.29 -7.72 12.90
N ASN A 185 12.42 -6.76 13.11
CA ASN A 185 11.64 -6.11 12.06
C ASN A 185 11.99 -4.62 11.99
N GLY A 186 12.13 -4.12 10.79
CA GLY A 186 12.33 -2.70 10.53
C GLY A 186 11.93 -2.38 9.10
N TYR A 187 11.03 -1.44 8.92
CA TYR A 187 10.44 -1.10 7.64
C TYR A 187 11.49 -0.77 6.56
N HIS A 188 11.46 -1.49 5.45
CA HIS A 188 12.31 -1.26 4.29
C HIS A 188 11.61 -0.26 3.36
N GLY A 189 11.72 1.03 3.69
CA GLY A 189 10.92 2.09 3.05
C GLY A 189 11.13 2.18 1.55
N VAL A 190 12.38 2.16 1.11
CA VAL A 190 12.73 2.24 -0.32
C VAL A 190 13.38 0.96 -0.81
N THR A 191 14.27 0.36 -0.04
CA THR A 191 15.07 -0.82 -0.45
C THR A 191 14.24 -2.03 -0.86
N SER A 192 13.01 -2.18 -0.33
CA SER A 192 12.09 -3.22 -0.77
C SER A 192 11.73 -3.15 -2.26
N ALA A 193 11.93 -2.01 -2.93
CA ALA A 193 11.79 -1.90 -4.37
C ALA A 193 12.67 -2.89 -5.11
N TRP A 194 13.93 -2.97 -4.68
CA TRP A 194 14.94 -3.81 -5.33
C TRP A 194 14.98 -5.21 -4.73
N THR A 195 14.81 -5.36 -3.39
CA THR A 195 14.83 -6.69 -2.77
C THR A 195 13.64 -7.54 -3.26
N VAL A 196 12.42 -7.03 -3.22
CA VAL A 196 11.23 -7.73 -3.74
C VAL A 196 11.23 -7.74 -5.27
N GLY A 197 11.58 -6.61 -5.91
CA GLY A 197 11.62 -6.49 -7.37
C GLY A 197 12.59 -7.48 -8.01
N GLU A 198 13.77 -7.69 -7.43
CA GLU A 198 14.76 -8.63 -7.93
C GLU A 198 14.33 -10.08 -7.71
N MET A 199 13.63 -10.40 -6.61
CA MET A 199 13.04 -11.74 -6.43
C MET A 199 12.00 -12.04 -7.52
N VAL A 200 11.14 -11.08 -7.87
CA VAL A 200 10.19 -11.23 -9.00
C VAL A 200 10.95 -11.38 -10.31
N HIS A 201 11.95 -10.53 -10.56
CA HIS A 201 12.76 -10.57 -11.79
C HIS A 201 13.44 -11.94 -11.98
N ARG A 202 14.15 -12.41 -10.97
CA ARG A 202 14.92 -13.67 -11.06
C ARG A 202 14.05 -14.91 -11.12
N SER A 203 12.87 -14.89 -10.50
CA SER A 203 11.96 -16.02 -10.53
C SER A 203 11.11 -16.07 -11.81
N THR A 204 10.83 -14.93 -12.45
CA THR A 204 9.92 -14.86 -13.61
C THR A 204 10.59 -14.49 -14.93
N GLY A 205 11.84 -14.00 -14.90
CA GLY A 205 12.55 -13.46 -16.06
C GLY A 205 12.07 -12.07 -16.51
N LYS A 206 11.12 -11.45 -15.81
CA LYS A 206 10.58 -10.12 -16.13
C LYS A 206 10.90 -9.13 -15.03
N ARG A 207 11.38 -7.93 -15.37
CA ARG A 207 11.46 -6.80 -14.43
C ARG A 207 10.09 -6.51 -13.83
N LEU A 208 10.05 -6.00 -12.59
CA LEU A 208 8.83 -5.83 -11.81
C LEU A 208 7.75 -5.00 -12.53
N GLY A 209 8.12 -3.84 -13.09
CA GLY A 209 7.16 -2.96 -13.78
C GLY A 209 6.57 -3.64 -15.01
N LYS A 210 7.40 -4.39 -15.77
CA LYS A 210 6.91 -5.17 -16.91
C LYS A 210 6.00 -6.32 -16.47
N PHE A 211 6.38 -7.07 -15.43
CA PHE A 211 5.55 -8.16 -14.91
C PHE A 211 4.20 -7.63 -14.42
N PHE A 212 4.21 -6.57 -13.61
CA PHE A 212 3.00 -5.94 -13.10
C PHE A 212 2.07 -5.46 -14.22
N ARG A 213 2.61 -4.78 -15.22
CA ARG A 213 1.82 -4.31 -16.36
C ARG A 213 1.20 -5.47 -17.14
N ASP A 214 2.00 -6.47 -17.51
CA ASP A 214 1.55 -7.56 -18.38
C ASP A 214 0.56 -8.50 -17.67
N GLU A 215 0.79 -8.79 -16.38
CA GLU A 215 0.09 -9.85 -15.65
C GLU A 215 -1.01 -9.32 -14.72
N VAL A 216 -1.00 -8.01 -14.40
CA VAL A 216 -1.94 -7.41 -13.44
C VAL A 216 -2.66 -6.20 -14.04
N ALA A 217 -1.94 -5.12 -14.35
CA ALA A 217 -2.57 -3.85 -14.68
C ALA A 217 -3.36 -3.92 -15.99
N THR A 218 -2.78 -4.47 -17.06
CA THR A 218 -3.46 -4.63 -18.37
C THR A 218 -4.64 -5.60 -18.28
N PRO A 219 -4.51 -6.82 -17.71
CA PRO A 219 -5.65 -7.71 -17.58
C PRO A 219 -6.82 -7.17 -16.75
N LEU A 220 -6.53 -6.39 -15.70
CA LEU A 220 -7.55 -5.74 -14.88
C LEU A 220 -8.08 -4.43 -15.49
N GLY A 221 -7.43 -3.89 -16.52
CA GLY A 221 -7.79 -2.58 -17.10
C GLY A 221 -7.60 -1.43 -16.12
N ILE A 222 -6.61 -1.49 -15.22
CA ILE A 222 -6.37 -0.47 -14.20
C ILE A 222 -5.26 0.49 -14.58
N ASP A 223 -5.44 1.75 -14.19
CA ASP A 223 -4.49 2.83 -14.40
C ASP A 223 -3.50 2.88 -13.23
N PHE A 224 -2.55 1.95 -13.24
CA PHE A 224 -1.51 1.84 -12.25
C PHE A 224 -0.19 1.46 -12.92
N TRP A 225 0.87 2.23 -12.65
CA TRP A 225 2.17 2.14 -13.31
C TRP A 225 3.29 2.02 -12.30
N ILE A 226 4.24 1.13 -12.57
CA ILE A 226 5.57 1.07 -11.96
C ILE A 226 6.55 1.27 -13.12
N GLY A 227 7.10 2.48 -13.24
CA GLY A 227 7.75 2.94 -14.47
C GLY A 227 6.73 3.50 -15.47
N LEU A 228 6.35 4.77 -15.31
CA LEU A 228 5.34 5.45 -16.14
C LEU A 228 5.87 5.72 -17.55
N PRO A 229 5.16 5.32 -18.63
CA PRO A 229 5.44 5.77 -19.99
C PRO A 229 5.28 7.29 -20.15
N ALA A 230 6.07 7.89 -21.05
CA ALA A 230 6.13 9.35 -21.21
C ALA A 230 4.79 9.98 -21.64
N GLU A 231 4.00 9.26 -22.42
CA GLU A 231 2.68 9.71 -22.91
C GLU A 231 1.66 9.96 -21.80
N HIS A 232 1.86 9.37 -20.61
CA HIS A 232 0.98 9.57 -19.45
C HIS A 232 1.42 10.71 -18.52
N GLU A 233 2.62 11.25 -18.71
CA GLU A 233 3.18 12.32 -17.88
C GLU A 233 2.27 13.54 -17.73
N PRO A 234 1.55 14.03 -18.78
CA PRO A 234 0.66 15.19 -18.66
C PRO A 234 -0.51 15.00 -17.69
N ARG A 235 -0.81 13.76 -17.27
CA ARG A 235 -1.90 13.44 -16.33
C ARG A 235 -1.44 13.42 -14.88
N VAL A 236 -0.13 13.49 -14.62
CA VAL A 236 0.42 13.38 -13.27
C VAL A 236 0.24 14.70 -12.51
N ALA A 237 -0.56 14.65 -11.44
CA ALA A 237 -0.62 15.75 -10.49
C ALA A 237 0.65 15.75 -9.63
N PRO A 238 1.36 16.90 -9.51
CA PRO A 238 2.56 16.97 -8.70
C PRO A 238 2.24 16.80 -7.21
N MET A 239 3.12 16.11 -6.49
CA MET A 239 3.03 15.99 -5.04
C MET A 239 3.42 17.32 -4.37
N ILE A 240 2.55 17.79 -3.50
CA ILE A 240 2.75 19.01 -2.68
C ILE A 240 3.11 18.52 -1.27
N PHE A 241 4.34 18.80 -0.85
CA PHE A 241 4.83 18.34 0.44
C PHE A 241 4.15 19.08 1.60
N ALA A 242 3.90 18.34 2.69
CA ALA A 242 3.41 18.91 3.93
C ALA A 242 4.48 19.85 4.54
N PRO A 243 4.06 20.99 5.15
CA PRO A 243 4.99 21.83 5.88
C PRO A 243 5.61 21.08 7.08
N VAL A 244 6.86 21.39 7.38
CA VAL A 244 7.53 20.84 8.58
C VAL A 244 7.08 21.63 9.79
N THR A 245 6.13 21.09 10.55
CA THR A 245 5.61 21.67 11.81
C THR A 245 6.44 21.22 13.01
N ASP A 246 6.19 21.80 14.19
CA ASP A 246 6.83 21.32 15.44
C ASP A 246 6.39 19.90 15.81
N GLU A 247 5.16 19.53 15.49
CA GLU A 247 4.67 18.15 15.63
C GLU A 247 5.51 17.17 14.80
N VAL A 248 5.81 17.51 13.54
CA VAL A 248 6.70 16.72 12.68
C VAL A 248 8.10 16.59 13.28
N ARG A 249 8.68 17.71 13.75
CA ARG A 249 10.02 17.70 14.35
C ARG A 249 10.09 16.86 15.64
N ASN A 250 9.02 16.91 16.43
CA ASN A 250 8.93 16.22 17.71
C ASN A 250 8.41 14.77 17.58
N SER A 251 8.10 14.31 16.37
CA SER A 251 7.69 12.92 16.16
C SER A 251 8.83 11.95 16.49
N ARG A 252 8.46 10.76 16.97
CA ARG A 252 9.42 9.69 17.35
C ARG A 252 10.44 9.40 16.26
N ILE A 253 9.99 9.30 15.01
CA ILE A 253 10.88 9.01 13.87
C ILE A 253 11.84 10.19 13.61
N SER A 254 11.37 11.45 13.68
CA SER A 254 12.22 12.62 13.43
C SER A 254 13.27 12.79 14.50
N GLN A 255 12.92 12.58 15.77
CA GLN A 255 13.86 12.60 16.89
C GLN A 255 14.90 11.50 16.74
N ALA A 256 14.49 10.24 16.55
CA ALA A 256 15.43 9.13 16.37
C ALA A 256 16.35 9.34 15.14
N ALA A 257 15.84 9.85 14.04
CA ALA A 257 16.64 10.14 12.84
C ALA A 257 17.70 11.22 13.10
N THR A 258 17.42 12.19 13.97
CA THR A 258 18.34 13.30 14.28
C THR A 258 19.39 12.88 15.31
N ASP A 259 18.99 12.15 16.34
CA ASP A 259 19.82 11.85 17.50
C ASP A 259 20.70 10.61 17.29
N GLU A 260 20.24 9.63 16.48
CA GLU A 260 20.90 8.36 16.25
C GLU A 260 21.48 8.27 14.82
N LYS A 261 22.60 8.93 14.55
CA LYS A 261 23.17 9.13 13.20
C LYS A 261 23.54 7.85 12.44
N ASP A 262 23.79 6.75 13.13
CA ASP A 262 24.13 5.46 12.51
C ASP A 262 22.94 4.47 12.50
N SER A 263 21.74 4.96 12.86
CA SER A 263 20.54 4.13 12.88
C SER A 263 19.93 3.92 11.49
N ALA A 264 19.18 2.82 11.36
CA ALA A 264 18.36 2.58 10.17
C ALA A 264 17.39 3.75 9.87
N THR A 265 16.85 4.36 10.93
CA THR A 265 15.96 5.53 10.85
C THR A 265 16.67 6.74 10.25
N HIS A 266 17.91 7.00 10.67
CA HIS A 266 18.72 8.10 10.12
C HIS A 266 18.95 7.94 8.62
N TYR A 267 19.44 6.77 8.20
CA TYR A 267 19.68 6.52 6.76
C TYR A 267 18.39 6.56 5.95
N PHE A 268 17.30 6.01 6.47
CA PHE A 268 15.99 6.08 5.81
C PHE A 268 15.53 7.51 5.57
N MET A 269 15.73 8.41 6.52
CA MET A 269 15.28 9.80 6.42
C MET A 269 16.20 10.68 5.57
N PHE A 270 17.51 10.44 5.59
CA PHE A 270 18.48 11.41 5.04
C PHE A 270 19.32 10.87 3.88
N ASN A 271 19.49 9.56 3.70
CA ASN A 271 20.34 9.01 2.63
C ASN A 271 19.49 8.69 1.38
N ASN A 272 18.91 9.71 0.74
CA ASN A 272 17.96 9.54 -0.35
C ASN A 272 18.52 9.79 -1.76
N GLY A 273 19.83 10.09 -1.90
CA GLY A 273 20.46 10.34 -3.22
C GLY A 273 19.82 11.47 -4.02
N GLY A 274 19.15 12.43 -3.36
CA GLY A 274 18.45 13.53 -4.02
C GLY A 274 17.17 13.10 -4.74
N PHE A 275 16.52 12.06 -4.26
CA PHE A 275 15.25 11.58 -4.79
C PHE A 275 14.19 12.70 -4.83
N ASN A 276 13.59 12.91 -6.00
CA ASN A 276 12.48 13.84 -6.20
C ASN A 276 11.30 13.10 -6.84
N PRO A 277 10.21 12.86 -6.08
CA PRO A 277 9.05 12.12 -6.60
C PRO A 277 8.30 12.85 -7.72
N ASN A 278 8.56 14.15 -7.95
CA ASN A 278 7.97 14.95 -9.02
C ASN A 278 8.84 15.00 -10.29
N SER A 279 9.94 14.29 -10.33
CA SER A 279 10.79 14.29 -11.52
C SER A 279 10.39 13.20 -12.51
N ARG A 280 10.60 13.49 -13.80
CA ARG A 280 10.33 12.50 -14.86
C ARG A 280 11.15 11.22 -14.68
N GLU A 281 12.38 11.34 -14.16
CA GLU A 281 13.26 10.23 -13.88
C GLU A 281 12.67 9.32 -12.79
N ALA A 282 12.07 9.91 -11.74
CA ALA A 282 11.38 9.15 -10.69
C ALA A 282 10.14 8.43 -11.24
N HIS A 283 9.36 9.10 -12.09
CA HIS A 283 8.16 8.51 -12.71
C HIS A 283 8.52 7.36 -13.66
N ALA A 284 9.64 7.47 -14.40
CA ALA A 284 10.10 6.43 -15.30
C ALA A 284 10.78 5.24 -14.61
N ALA A 285 11.28 5.43 -13.38
CA ALA A 285 12.04 4.41 -12.68
C ALA A 285 11.11 3.33 -12.07
N GLU A 286 11.55 2.07 -12.16
CA GLU A 286 10.85 0.93 -11.53
C GLU A 286 11.20 0.83 -10.03
N ILE A 287 10.83 1.84 -9.22
CA ILE A 287 11.00 1.80 -7.78
C ILE A 287 9.73 1.20 -7.15
N GLY A 288 9.63 -0.11 -7.14
CA GLY A 288 8.45 -0.89 -6.74
C GLY A 288 7.97 -0.72 -5.30
N SER A 289 8.57 0.19 -4.56
CA SER A 289 8.18 0.54 -3.19
C SER A 289 7.73 2.00 -3.01
N ALA A 290 7.93 2.87 -4.04
CA ALA A 290 7.79 4.31 -3.84
C ALA A 290 7.28 5.11 -5.04
N THR A 291 7.51 4.67 -6.29
CA THR A 291 7.16 5.46 -7.48
C THR A 291 6.02 4.86 -8.30
N GLY A 292 5.15 4.06 -7.69
CA GLY A 292 3.87 3.73 -8.31
C GLY A 292 3.06 4.98 -8.56
N ILE A 293 2.45 5.07 -9.75
CA ILE A 293 1.62 6.20 -10.17
C ILE A 293 0.25 5.65 -10.53
N SER A 294 -0.79 6.18 -9.87
CA SER A 294 -2.14 5.65 -10.00
C SER A 294 -3.19 6.69 -9.63
N ASN A 295 -4.45 6.33 -9.77
CA ASN A 295 -5.61 6.97 -9.16
C ASN A 295 -6.32 5.99 -8.21
N ALA A 296 -7.39 6.44 -7.55
CA ALA A 296 -8.10 5.60 -6.60
C ALA A 296 -8.73 4.34 -7.24
N ARG A 297 -9.19 4.43 -8.49
CA ARG A 297 -9.72 3.27 -9.23
C ARG A 297 -8.64 2.24 -9.49
N GLY A 298 -7.42 2.69 -9.83
CA GLY A 298 -6.28 1.81 -10.01
C GLY A 298 -5.89 1.08 -8.72
N LEU A 299 -5.89 1.80 -7.59
CA LEU A 299 -5.66 1.18 -6.28
C LEU A 299 -6.79 0.21 -5.89
N ALA A 300 -8.06 0.65 -5.92
CA ALA A 300 -9.18 -0.23 -5.58
C ALA A 300 -9.25 -1.44 -6.52
N GLY A 301 -9.01 -1.24 -7.82
CA GLY A 301 -9.00 -2.31 -8.83
C GLY A 301 -7.90 -3.34 -8.60
N LEU A 302 -6.71 -2.94 -8.13
CA LEU A 302 -5.64 -3.85 -7.73
C LEU A 302 -6.11 -4.81 -6.62
N TYR A 303 -6.83 -4.28 -5.64
CA TYR A 303 -7.26 -5.04 -4.46
C TYR A 303 -8.62 -5.75 -4.64
N ALA A 304 -9.40 -5.42 -5.66
CA ALA A 304 -10.73 -6.02 -5.87
C ALA A 304 -10.69 -7.54 -6.06
N PRO A 305 -9.80 -8.15 -6.87
CA PRO A 305 -9.64 -9.60 -6.91
C PRO A 305 -9.27 -10.19 -5.55
N LEU A 306 -8.38 -9.53 -4.79
CA LEU A 306 -7.90 -10.00 -3.48
C LEU A 306 -9.01 -10.00 -2.44
N ALA A 307 -9.88 -8.98 -2.43
CA ALA A 307 -11.08 -8.95 -1.60
C ALA A 307 -12.09 -10.06 -1.97
N ASN A 308 -11.99 -10.63 -3.16
CA ASN A 308 -12.91 -11.65 -3.70
C ASN A 308 -12.28 -13.04 -3.85
N GLY A 309 -11.24 -13.33 -3.07
CA GLY A 309 -10.61 -14.66 -3.03
C GLY A 309 -9.65 -14.95 -4.18
N GLY A 310 -9.03 -13.89 -4.73
CA GLY A 310 -7.99 -13.94 -5.75
C GLY A 310 -8.50 -13.90 -7.19
N GLU A 311 -9.80 -13.69 -7.37
CA GLU A 311 -10.45 -13.69 -8.69
C GLU A 311 -11.50 -12.57 -8.81
N LEU A 312 -11.62 -11.98 -9.99
CA LEU A 312 -12.66 -11.03 -10.34
C LEU A 312 -13.08 -11.21 -11.81
N ASN A 313 -14.40 -11.29 -12.05
CA ASN A 313 -14.98 -11.40 -13.40
C ASN A 313 -14.36 -12.52 -14.27
N GLY A 314 -14.02 -13.67 -13.65
CA GLY A 314 -13.38 -14.80 -14.33
C GLY A 314 -11.86 -14.68 -14.49
N LEU A 315 -11.26 -13.55 -14.14
CA LEU A 315 -9.80 -13.37 -14.11
C LEU A 315 -9.26 -13.74 -12.73
N ARG A 316 -8.51 -14.83 -12.64
CA ARG A 316 -7.81 -15.27 -11.44
C ARG A 316 -6.37 -14.76 -11.46
N LEU A 317 -6.00 -13.97 -10.47
CA LEU A 317 -4.62 -13.51 -10.27
C LEU A 317 -3.84 -14.46 -9.36
N VAL A 318 -4.48 -14.93 -8.27
CA VAL A 318 -3.90 -15.82 -7.27
C VAL A 318 -4.94 -16.78 -6.73
N SER A 319 -4.50 -17.84 -6.07
CA SER A 319 -5.36 -18.79 -5.35
C SER A 319 -5.97 -18.19 -4.09
N ARG A 320 -7.00 -18.82 -3.53
CA ARG A 320 -7.58 -18.47 -2.23
C ARG A 320 -6.56 -18.63 -1.10
N ASP A 321 -5.71 -19.64 -1.17
CA ASP A 321 -4.67 -19.88 -0.19
C ASP A 321 -3.62 -18.76 -0.19
N ALA A 322 -3.28 -18.23 -1.35
CA ALA A 322 -2.42 -17.05 -1.44
C ALA A 322 -3.08 -15.82 -0.79
N VAL A 323 -4.39 -15.57 -1.00
CA VAL A 323 -5.12 -14.50 -0.32
C VAL A 323 -5.14 -14.71 1.19
N THR A 324 -5.37 -15.93 1.66
CA THR A 324 -5.30 -16.27 3.09
C THR A 324 -3.93 -15.91 3.67
N ARG A 325 -2.85 -16.28 2.98
CA ARG A 325 -1.48 -15.95 3.38
C ARG A 325 -1.23 -14.44 3.45
N MET A 326 -1.76 -13.67 2.48
CA MET A 326 -1.70 -12.20 2.49
C MET A 326 -2.45 -11.58 3.68
N SER A 327 -3.50 -12.26 4.18
CA SER A 327 -4.31 -11.79 5.31
C SER A 327 -3.70 -12.10 6.68
N LEU A 328 -2.81 -13.08 6.78
CA LEU A 328 -2.20 -13.49 8.04
C LEU A 328 -1.05 -12.54 8.42
N CYS A 329 -0.99 -12.17 9.69
CA CYS A 329 0.15 -11.43 10.23
C CYS A 329 1.39 -12.36 10.24
N SER A 330 2.44 -11.97 9.49
CA SER A 330 3.72 -12.68 9.45
C SER A 330 4.63 -12.24 10.59
N ILE A 331 4.68 -10.94 10.84
CA ILE A 331 5.53 -10.36 11.88
C ILE A 331 4.84 -9.17 12.56
N ALA A 332 5.07 -9.05 13.86
CA ALA A 332 4.65 -7.93 14.67
C ALA A 332 5.75 -7.55 15.66
N THR A 333 5.92 -6.26 15.90
CA THR A 333 6.91 -5.76 16.85
C THR A 333 6.35 -4.59 17.66
N HIS A 334 6.83 -4.44 18.89
CA HIS A 334 6.54 -3.28 19.74
C HIS A 334 7.26 -2.01 19.28
N GLU A 335 8.41 -2.18 18.60
CA GLU A 335 9.15 -1.08 18.03
C GLU A 335 9.84 -1.54 16.75
N ASP A 336 9.38 -0.99 15.64
CA ASP A 336 10.01 -1.15 14.33
C ASP A 336 11.34 -0.38 14.32
N VAL A 337 12.42 -1.05 13.92
CA VAL A 337 13.78 -0.48 13.96
C VAL A 337 13.91 0.80 13.12
N THR A 338 13.08 0.93 12.07
CA THR A 338 13.10 2.08 11.15
C THR A 338 12.05 3.14 11.52
N LEU A 339 10.81 2.72 11.77
CA LEU A 339 9.66 3.64 11.98
C LEU A 339 9.51 4.09 13.44
N ARG A 340 10.11 3.41 14.39
CA ARG A 340 10.09 3.72 15.83
C ARG A 340 8.69 3.67 16.46
N ILE A 341 7.83 2.84 15.92
CA ILE A 341 6.46 2.57 16.38
C ILE A 341 6.18 1.07 16.33
N PRO A 342 5.17 0.58 17.05
CA PRO A 342 4.65 -0.76 16.85
C PRO A 342 4.18 -0.96 15.40
N THR A 343 4.54 -2.09 14.81
CA THR A 343 4.10 -2.44 13.45
C THR A 343 3.62 -3.89 13.35
N ARG A 344 2.73 -4.13 12.39
CA ARG A 344 2.23 -5.46 12.01
C ARG A 344 2.22 -5.59 10.50
N PHE A 345 2.92 -6.59 9.99
CA PHE A 345 2.94 -6.89 8.55
C PHE A 345 2.53 -8.33 8.28
N SER A 346 1.91 -8.55 7.15
CA SER A 346 1.88 -9.83 6.46
C SER A 346 3.02 -9.89 5.45
N LEU A 347 3.05 -10.90 4.59
CA LEU A 347 4.05 -10.98 3.52
C LEU A 347 3.79 -9.91 2.45
N GLY A 348 4.39 -8.73 2.64
CA GLY A 348 4.37 -7.60 1.73
C GLY A 348 3.22 -6.59 1.94
N PHE A 349 2.38 -6.77 2.96
CA PHE A 349 1.28 -5.85 3.24
C PHE A 349 1.26 -5.40 4.71
N MET A 350 0.74 -4.20 4.94
CA MET A 350 0.40 -3.70 6.26
C MET A 350 -0.90 -4.33 6.75
N LYS A 351 -0.96 -4.58 8.05
CA LYS A 351 -2.14 -4.99 8.81
C LYS A 351 -2.64 -3.84 9.67
N ALA A 352 -3.79 -3.99 10.30
CA ALA A 352 -4.25 -3.01 11.29
C ALA A 352 -3.17 -2.76 12.35
N MET A 353 -2.91 -1.49 12.66
CA MET A 353 -1.93 -1.02 13.63
C MET A 353 -2.55 0.12 14.43
N ASP A 354 -2.80 -0.09 15.72
CA ASP A 354 -3.36 0.94 16.60
C ASP A 354 -2.27 1.54 17.49
N ASN A 355 -1.81 2.72 17.10
CA ASN A 355 -0.80 3.50 17.82
C ASN A 355 -1.39 4.79 18.41
N ARG A 356 -2.73 4.94 18.46
CA ARG A 356 -3.43 6.15 18.94
C ARG A 356 -3.10 6.53 20.37
N GLY A 357 -2.70 5.55 21.19
CA GLY A 357 -2.30 5.77 22.57
C GLY A 357 -0.82 6.13 22.80
N LEU A 358 0.00 6.20 21.74
CA LEU A 358 1.42 6.49 21.86
C LEU A 358 1.67 8.00 21.84
N GLU A 359 2.54 8.45 22.75
CA GLU A 359 3.04 9.81 22.78
C GLU A 359 3.92 10.11 21.54
N ASN A 360 3.79 11.31 20.96
CA ASN A 360 4.53 11.77 19.78
C ASN A 360 4.40 10.84 18.55
N ALA A 361 3.27 10.15 18.43
CA ALA A 361 2.94 9.23 17.35
C ALA A 361 1.63 9.58 16.63
N ALA A 362 1.34 10.87 16.47
CA ALA A 362 0.21 11.33 15.68
C ALA A 362 0.28 10.78 14.25
N HIS A 363 -0.88 10.37 13.71
CA HIS A 363 -1.00 9.80 12.36
C HIS A 363 -0.07 8.59 12.11
N CYS A 364 0.14 7.77 13.15
CA CYS A 364 0.94 6.55 13.12
C CYS A 364 0.07 5.29 13.24
N SER A 365 -1.23 5.37 12.97
CA SER A 365 -2.17 4.24 12.99
C SER A 365 -2.72 3.93 11.61
N LEU A 366 -3.16 2.69 11.43
CA LEU A 366 -3.98 2.23 10.33
C LEU A 366 -5.08 1.35 10.93
N ILE A 367 -6.31 1.86 11.00
CA ILE A 367 -7.43 1.14 11.61
C ILE A 367 -8.33 0.59 10.49
N ILE A 368 -8.16 -0.67 10.21
CA ILE A 368 -8.97 -1.48 9.27
C ILE A 368 -9.45 -2.74 9.99
N SER A 369 -10.25 -3.60 9.37
CA SER A 369 -10.63 -4.88 9.98
C SER A 369 -9.42 -5.83 10.11
N ASP A 370 -9.47 -6.79 11.03
CA ASP A 370 -8.35 -7.71 11.26
C ASP A 370 -8.00 -8.56 10.01
N PRO A 371 -8.94 -9.11 9.22
CA PRO A 371 -8.59 -9.84 8.00
C PRO A 371 -8.12 -8.93 6.86
N ALA A 372 -8.35 -7.61 6.92
CA ALA A 372 -7.93 -6.67 5.88
C ALA A 372 -6.40 -6.55 5.80
N PHE A 373 -5.91 -6.28 4.59
CA PHE A 373 -4.50 -6.07 4.30
C PHE A 373 -4.33 -5.13 3.10
N GLY A 374 -3.31 -4.31 3.13
CA GLY A 374 -3.03 -3.33 2.09
C GLY A 374 -1.75 -2.57 2.34
N HIS A 375 -1.62 -1.37 1.79
CA HIS A 375 -0.44 -0.56 2.08
C HIS A 375 -0.75 0.93 2.02
N VAL A 376 -0.26 1.67 3.03
CA VAL A 376 -0.30 3.13 3.09
C VAL A 376 0.89 3.70 2.33
N GLY A 377 0.69 4.84 1.64
CA GLY A 377 1.75 5.65 1.05
C GLY A 377 2.01 6.92 1.84
N ALA A 378 3.24 7.42 1.78
CA ALA A 378 3.60 8.68 2.40
C ALA A 378 2.63 9.79 1.97
N GLY A 379 2.19 10.60 2.94
CA GLY A 379 1.21 11.65 2.69
C GLY A 379 -0.25 11.24 2.78
N GLY A 380 -0.57 9.91 2.79
CA GLY A 380 -1.91 9.42 3.09
C GLY A 380 -2.61 8.63 1.99
N SER A 381 -1.99 8.38 0.83
CA SER A 381 -2.57 7.44 -0.15
C SER A 381 -2.66 6.03 0.44
N ILE A 382 -3.68 5.27 0.06
CA ILE A 382 -3.87 3.90 0.54
C ILE A 382 -4.63 3.06 -0.48
N GLY A 383 -4.26 1.78 -0.56
CA GLY A 383 -5.08 0.74 -1.14
C GLY A 383 -5.11 -0.47 -0.21
N PHE A 384 -6.28 -1.11 -0.06
CA PHE A 384 -6.40 -2.34 0.70
C PHE A 384 -7.57 -3.22 0.23
N ALA A 385 -7.47 -4.52 0.54
CA ALA A 385 -8.54 -5.50 0.44
C ALA A 385 -9.03 -5.88 1.83
N ASP A 386 -10.33 -6.03 1.99
CA ASP A 386 -10.95 -6.68 3.13
C ASP A 386 -11.74 -7.91 2.65
N PRO A 387 -11.16 -9.12 2.74
CA PRO A 387 -11.84 -10.34 2.30
C PRO A 387 -13.09 -10.69 3.11
N ALA A 388 -13.21 -10.22 4.35
CA ALA A 388 -14.37 -10.51 5.20
C ALA A 388 -15.62 -9.74 4.74
N SER A 389 -15.45 -8.49 4.34
CA SER A 389 -16.53 -7.66 3.78
C SER A 389 -16.59 -7.73 2.25
N ARG A 390 -15.59 -8.35 1.58
CA ARG A 390 -15.39 -8.35 0.13
C ARG A 390 -15.27 -6.95 -0.46
N MET A 391 -14.69 -6.03 0.34
CA MET A 391 -14.45 -4.64 -0.02
C MET A 391 -13.02 -4.45 -0.49
N SER A 392 -12.85 -3.71 -1.59
CA SER A 392 -11.58 -3.06 -1.93
C SER A 392 -11.71 -1.56 -1.83
N PHE A 393 -10.63 -0.91 -1.42
CA PHE A 393 -10.58 0.52 -1.15
C PHE A 393 -9.34 1.12 -1.79
N GLY A 394 -9.49 2.29 -2.42
CA GLY A 394 -8.40 3.07 -2.96
C GLY A 394 -8.62 4.55 -2.72
N TYR A 395 -7.61 5.24 -2.20
CA TYR A 395 -7.60 6.70 -2.03
C TYR A 395 -6.24 7.25 -2.45
N THR A 396 -6.26 8.28 -3.28
CA THR A 396 -5.07 9.04 -3.70
C THR A 396 -5.29 10.53 -3.53
N MET A 397 -4.22 11.27 -3.30
CA MET A 397 -4.21 12.72 -3.15
C MET A 397 -2.89 13.29 -3.69
N ASN A 398 -2.81 14.59 -3.87
CA ASN A 398 -1.55 15.25 -4.22
C ASN A 398 -0.99 16.17 -3.12
N ARG A 399 -1.78 16.63 -2.16
CA ARG A 399 -1.27 17.33 -0.98
C ARG A 399 -0.97 16.33 0.12
N MET A 400 0.32 16.11 0.39
CA MET A 400 0.74 15.20 1.44
C MET A 400 0.27 15.70 2.80
N GLY A 401 -0.35 14.81 3.58
CA GLY A 401 -0.56 15.01 5.01
C GLY A 401 0.67 14.59 5.79
N PHE A 402 0.71 14.97 7.05
CA PHE A 402 1.71 14.50 7.99
C PHE A 402 1.37 13.10 8.52
N GLY A 403 2.40 12.34 8.92
CA GLY A 403 2.27 11.03 9.55
C GLY A 403 3.02 9.92 8.80
N ILE A 404 3.30 8.84 9.52
CA ILE A 404 3.99 7.66 8.98
C ILE A 404 2.99 6.69 8.35
N LEU A 405 1.76 6.62 8.92
CA LEU A 405 0.67 5.78 8.44
C LEU A 405 -0.49 6.64 7.94
N MET A 406 -1.72 6.36 8.41
CA MET A 406 -2.88 7.11 7.94
C MET A 406 -3.04 8.44 8.67
N ASN A 407 -3.25 9.50 7.91
CA ASN A 407 -3.71 10.78 8.43
C ASN A 407 -5.25 10.83 8.51
N ASP A 408 -5.78 11.90 9.09
CA ASP A 408 -7.22 12.07 9.33
C ASP A 408 -8.05 12.02 8.05
N ARG A 409 -7.51 12.49 6.91
CA ARG A 409 -8.22 12.46 5.62
C ARG A 409 -8.50 11.03 5.17
N GLY A 410 -7.47 10.19 5.14
CA GLY A 410 -7.61 8.81 4.71
C GLY A 410 -8.36 7.97 5.75
N GLN A 411 -8.03 8.11 7.05
CA GLN A 411 -8.67 7.31 8.09
C GLN A 411 -10.16 7.60 8.21
N SER A 412 -10.59 8.87 8.13
CA SER A 412 -12.01 9.21 8.20
C SER A 412 -12.84 8.60 7.05
N LEU A 413 -12.26 8.48 5.85
CA LEU A 413 -12.90 7.81 4.71
C LEU A 413 -13.03 6.30 4.94
N ILE A 414 -11.99 5.67 5.50
CA ILE A 414 -12.01 4.25 5.89
C ILE A 414 -13.09 4.01 6.93
N ASP A 415 -13.15 4.86 7.96
CA ASP A 415 -14.14 4.78 9.04
C ASP A 415 -15.57 4.92 8.52
N ALA A 416 -15.81 5.87 7.62
CA ALA A 416 -17.11 6.06 6.99
C ALA A 416 -17.51 4.84 6.14
N ALA A 417 -16.56 4.21 5.43
CA ALA A 417 -16.81 3.00 4.65
C ALA A 417 -17.22 1.82 5.55
N TYR A 418 -16.48 1.57 6.64
CA TYR A 418 -16.84 0.51 7.58
C TYR A 418 -18.17 0.75 8.27
N ARG A 419 -18.48 2.00 8.67
CA ARG A 419 -19.81 2.36 9.22
C ARG A 419 -20.93 2.09 8.22
N ALA A 420 -20.75 2.44 6.95
CA ALA A 420 -21.74 2.15 5.90
C ALA A 420 -21.97 0.63 5.70
N LEU A 421 -20.97 -0.19 6.00
CA LEU A 421 -21.09 -1.65 5.98
C LEU A 421 -21.72 -2.24 7.26
N GLY A 422 -21.97 -1.41 8.30
CA GLY A 422 -22.58 -1.84 9.55
C GLY A 422 -21.59 -2.23 10.65
N TYR A 423 -20.28 -1.98 10.43
CA TYR A 423 -19.29 -2.12 11.50
C TYR A 423 -19.50 -1.05 12.56
N ARG A 424 -19.41 -1.42 13.86
CA ARG A 424 -19.86 -0.53 14.94
C ARG A 424 -18.77 0.05 15.80
N SER A 425 -17.60 -0.58 15.84
CA SER A 425 -16.56 -0.17 16.77
C SER A 425 -15.17 -0.48 16.23
N ASP A 426 -14.26 0.46 16.48
CA ASP A 426 -12.82 0.33 16.27
C ASP A 426 -12.03 0.42 17.59
N ALA A 427 -12.73 0.39 18.73
CA ALA A 427 -12.15 0.58 20.07
C ALA A 427 -11.07 -0.46 20.41
N GLY A 428 -11.12 -1.63 19.80
CA GLY A 428 -10.09 -2.67 19.94
C GLY A 428 -8.90 -2.54 18.97
N GLY A 429 -8.77 -1.39 18.29
CA GLY A 429 -7.69 -1.16 17.30
C GLY A 429 -7.94 -1.77 15.93
N VAL A 430 -9.10 -2.38 15.74
CA VAL A 430 -9.59 -2.92 14.46
C VAL A 430 -11.09 -2.67 14.33
N TRP A 431 -11.58 -2.48 13.12
CA TRP A 431 -13.02 -2.43 12.85
C TRP A 431 -13.65 -3.82 13.04
N ILE A 432 -14.71 -3.88 13.83
CA ILE A 432 -15.44 -5.12 14.19
C ILE A 432 -16.83 -5.11 13.56
N ASP A 433 -17.14 -6.17 12.81
CA ASP A 433 -18.49 -6.42 12.30
C ASP A 433 -19.44 -6.71 13.47
N SER A 434 -20.57 -6.00 13.51
CA SER A 434 -21.56 -6.14 14.58
C SER A 434 -22.35 -7.45 14.55
N ASN A 435 -22.19 -8.23 13.49
CA ASN A 435 -22.89 -9.51 13.30
C ASN A 435 -22.01 -10.73 13.60
N ARG A 436 -20.81 -10.51 14.18
CA ARG A 436 -19.89 -11.56 14.60
C ARG A 436 -19.59 -11.50 16.10
#